data_cae5df2492e386a723f313e4c0abaccc
#
_entry.id   cae5df2492e386a723f313e4c0abaccc
#
_cell.length_a   1.000
_cell.length_b   1.000
_cell.length_c   1.000
_cell.angle_alpha   90.00
_cell.angle_beta   90.00
_cell.angle_gamma   90.00
#
_symmetry.space_group_name_H-M   'P 1'
#
loop_
_entity.id
_entity.type
_entity.pdbx_description
1 polymer ?
#
loop_
_entity_poly.entity_id
_entity_poly.type
_entity_poly.pdbx_seq_one_letter_code
_entity_poly.pdbx_strand_id
1 'polypeptide(L)'
;MQDADVIISNKVLVDADTLKQCSQLKLILISATGTNNIDLQQAKAQGVVVCNCQGYGTAAVAQHTLMLMLNLATSCLQYDRAVQQGEWNKASQFCLLDYPIIELSGKTLGILGYGELGQAVAKLAEAFGMRVLVGNLPNRPHADSTRVGFDDLLAQSDFVSLHCPLTDDTRDLIDAEAFKKMKKSAFLINCARGGIVNEAALADALKQGEIAGAATDVLTVEPPKEGNVLLEARLPNLIITPHSAWGSVDARQRMVQQLVENAQAFQAGQPIRRVN
;
A
#
# COMPACT_ATOMS: atom_id res chain seq x y z
N MET A 1 -14.74 22.82 -15.05
CA MET A 1 -15.58 21.62 -14.83
C MET A 1 -17.06 21.91 -15.10
N GLN A 2 -17.57 23.12 -14.84
CA GLN A 2 -19.02 23.44 -14.93
C GLN A 2 -19.66 23.11 -16.29
N ASP A 3 -18.92 23.28 -17.38
CA ASP A 3 -19.42 23.08 -18.77
C ASP A 3 -18.94 21.74 -19.37
N ALA A 4 -18.42 20.82 -18.57
CA ALA A 4 -17.90 19.55 -19.08
C ALA A 4 -18.97 18.47 -19.06
N ASP A 5 -19.09 17.68 -20.14
CA ASP A 5 -19.89 16.46 -20.19
C ASP A 5 -19.19 15.27 -19.53
N VAL A 6 -17.86 15.24 -19.60
CA VAL A 6 -17.00 14.16 -19.07
C VAL A 6 -15.80 14.78 -18.35
N ILE A 7 -15.48 14.25 -17.19
CA ILE A 7 -14.23 14.58 -16.49
C ILE A 7 -13.40 13.34 -16.21
N ILE A 8 -12.07 13.49 -16.27
CA ILE A 8 -11.11 12.49 -15.82
C ILE A 8 -10.44 13.07 -14.56
N SER A 9 -10.49 12.35 -13.45
CA SER A 9 -9.89 12.76 -12.19
C SER A 9 -9.06 11.64 -11.59
N ASN A 10 -8.02 12.00 -10.84
CA ASN A 10 -7.27 11.06 -10.00
C ASN A 10 -7.49 11.38 -8.51
N LYS A 11 -7.01 12.52 -8.05
CA LYS A 11 -7.02 12.91 -6.63
C LYS A 11 -7.77 14.22 -6.36
N VAL A 12 -8.26 14.89 -7.39
CA VAL A 12 -9.03 16.13 -7.21
C VAL A 12 -10.35 15.79 -6.52
N LEU A 13 -10.64 16.48 -5.42
CA LEU A 13 -11.91 16.34 -4.72
C LEU A 13 -13.06 16.86 -5.60
N VAL A 14 -14.07 16.02 -5.75
CA VAL A 14 -15.33 16.34 -6.44
C VAL A 14 -16.47 16.03 -5.46
N ASP A 15 -16.69 16.96 -4.56
CA ASP A 15 -17.71 16.88 -3.52
C ASP A 15 -19.12 17.22 -4.07
N ALA A 16 -20.12 17.14 -3.17
CA ALA A 16 -21.51 17.39 -3.51
C ALA A 16 -21.73 18.81 -4.08
N ASP A 17 -21.04 19.81 -3.55
CA ASP A 17 -21.23 21.20 -3.99
C ASP A 17 -20.58 21.46 -5.35
N THR A 18 -19.46 20.84 -5.62
CA THR A 18 -18.84 20.82 -6.94
C THR A 18 -19.74 20.16 -7.97
N LEU A 19 -20.31 18.99 -7.63
CA LEU A 19 -21.21 18.26 -8.53
C LEU A 19 -22.47 19.06 -8.88
N LYS A 20 -23.09 19.73 -7.91
CA LYS A 20 -24.27 20.59 -8.13
C LYS A 20 -24.03 21.71 -9.15
N GLN A 21 -22.80 22.18 -9.27
CA GLN A 21 -22.42 23.22 -10.22
C GLN A 21 -22.16 22.66 -11.65
N CYS A 22 -22.10 21.35 -11.81
CA CYS A 22 -21.78 20.67 -13.06
C CYS A 22 -23.04 20.08 -13.70
N SER A 23 -23.97 20.94 -14.14
CA SER A 23 -25.29 20.52 -14.66
C SER A 23 -25.26 19.71 -15.95
N GLN A 24 -24.18 19.78 -16.74
CA GLN A 24 -24.01 19.05 -18.00
C GLN A 24 -23.21 17.74 -17.84
N LEU A 25 -22.65 17.50 -16.65
CA LEU A 25 -21.78 16.36 -16.40
C LEU A 25 -22.55 15.03 -16.48
N LYS A 26 -22.05 14.09 -17.26
CA LYS A 26 -22.66 12.77 -17.50
C LYS A 26 -21.78 11.62 -17.03
N LEU A 27 -20.44 11.81 -17.07
CA LEU A 27 -19.48 10.76 -16.79
C LEU A 27 -18.28 11.28 -16.01
N ILE A 28 -17.91 10.56 -14.97
CA ILE A 28 -16.62 10.73 -14.24
C ILE A 28 -15.79 9.47 -14.45
N LEU A 29 -14.60 9.63 -14.98
CA LEU A 29 -13.60 8.57 -15.14
C LEU A 29 -12.52 8.76 -14.08
N ILE A 30 -12.40 7.80 -13.16
CA ILE A 30 -11.38 7.86 -12.09
C ILE A 30 -10.16 7.08 -12.54
N SER A 31 -9.02 7.77 -12.72
CA SER A 31 -7.72 7.15 -13.03
C SER A 31 -7.06 6.56 -11.77
N ALA A 32 -7.83 5.80 -11.00
CA ALA A 32 -7.44 5.09 -9.78
C ALA A 32 -8.44 3.99 -9.44
N THR A 33 -8.09 3.10 -8.53
CA THR A 33 -9.03 2.14 -7.95
C THR A 33 -9.90 2.78 -6.86
N GLY A 34 -9.29 3.59 -5.99
CA GLY A 34 -10.01 4.29 -4.91
C GLY A 34 -10.88 5.44 -5.44
N THR A 35 -12.03 5.64 -4.80
CA THR A 35 -13.07 6.60 -5.21
C THR A 35 -13.39 7.64 -4.14
N ASN A 36 -12.65 7.68 -3.06
CA ASN A 36 -12.91 8.51 -1.88
C ASN A 36 -12.79 10.02 -2.12
N ASN A 37 -12.33 10.43 -3.29
CA ASN A 37 -12.31 11.84 -3.73
C ASN A 37 -13.60 12.26 -4.50
N ILE A 38 -14.57 11.37 -4.66
CA ILE A 38 -15.83 11.67 -5.36
C ILE A 38 -17.01 11.39 -4.42
N ASP A 39 -17.97 12.31 -4.36
CA ASP A 39 -19.25 12.05 -3.72
C ASP A 39 -20.12 11.17 -4.64
N LEU A 40 -20.03 9.86 -4.42
CA LEU A 40 -20.75 8.87 -5.24
C LEU A 40 -22.26 8.94 -5.07
N GLN A 41 -22.75 9.36 -3.89
CA GLN A 41 -24.19 9.48 -3.63
C GLN A 41 -24.77 10.67 -4.40
N GLN A 42 -24.12 11.82 -4.33
CA GLN A 42 -24.52 13.01 -5.08
C GLN A 42 -24.40 12.78 -6.59
N ALA A 43 -23.32 12.14 -7.06
CA ALA A 43 -23.18 11.79 -8.48
C ALA A 43 -24.34 10.91 -8.95
N LYS A 44 -24.72 9.90 -8.17
CA LYS A 44 -25.88 9.03 -8.47
C LYS A 44 -27.18 9.80 -8.50
N ALA A 45 -27.41 10.70 -7.54
CA ALA A 45 -28.63 11.51 -7.47
C ALA A 45 -28.80 12.44 -8.69
N GLN A 46 -27.69 12.90 -9.28
CA GLN A 46 -27.66 13.71 -10.51
C GLN A 46 -27.64 12.89 -11.79
N GLY A 47 -27.67 11.56 -11.73
CA GLY A 47 -27.57 10.69 -12.91
C GLY A 47 -26.17 10.63 -13.55
N VAL A 48 -25.15 11.14 -12.87
CA VAL A 48 -23.76 11.08 -13.35
C VAL A 48 -23.21 9.67 -13.11
N VAL A 49 -22.72 9.03 -14.17
CA VAL A 49 -22.06 7.73 -14.10
C VAL A 49 -20.61 7.93 -13.63
N VAL A 50 -20.19 7.13 -12.66
CA VAL A 50 -18.80 7.14 -12.16
C VAL A 50 -18.17 5.78 -12.41
N CYS A 51 -17.06 5.75 -13.16
CA CYS A 51 -16.29 4.54 -13.45
C CYS A 51 -14.85 4.68 -12.94
N ASN A 52 -14.32 3.62 -12.33
CA ASN A 52 -12.93 3.57 -11.84
C ASN A 52 -12.05 2.64 -12.68
N CYS A 53 -10.78 2.51 -12.31
CA CYS A 53 -9.85 1.52 -12.86
C CYS A 53 -9.59 0.42 -11.82
N GLN A 54 -9.57 -0.84 -12.26
CA GLN A 54 -9.46 -2.01 -11.39
C GLN A 54 -8.31 -2.93 -11.84
N GLY A 55 -7.55 -3.49 -10.89
CA GLY A 55 -6.51 -4.47 -11.17
C GLY A 55 -5.32 -3.99 -12.03
N TYR A 56 -5.30 -2.74 -12.46
CA TYR A 56 -4.26 -2.22 -13.36
C TYR A 56 -2.86 -2.21 -12.74
N GLY A 57 -2.77 -2.03 -11.43
CA GLY A 57 -1.52 -1.90 -10.68
C GLY A 57 -1.09 -3.14 -9.91
N THR A 58 -1.84 -4.24 -9.97
CA THR A 58 -1.62 -5.41 -9.11
C THR A 58 -0.21 -5.96 -9.21
N ALA A 59 0.30 -6.19 -10.43
CA ALA A 59 1.66 -6.68 -10.63
C ALA A 59 2.73 -5.67 -10.14
N ALA A 60 2.52 -4.37 -10.39
CA ALA A 60 3.44 -3.33 -9.97
C ALA A 60 3.52 -3.22 -8.44
N VAL A 61 2.37 -3.20 -7.75
CA VAL A 61 2.32 -3.13 -6.28
C VAL A 61 2.91 -4.39 -5.64
N ALA A 62 2.62 -5.58 -6.18
CA ALA A 62 3.19 -6.83 -5.67
C ALA A 62 4.72 -6.85 -5.84
N GLN A 63 5.24 -6.45 -6.99
CA GLN A 63 6.67 -6.29 -7.25
C GLN A 63 7.30 -5.28 -6.29
N HIS A 64 6.66 -4.13 -6.07
CA HIS A 64 7.15 -3.08 -5.17
C HIS A 64 7.19 -3.58 -3.71
N THR A 65 6.14 -4.25 -3.25
CA THR A 65 6.09 -4.87 -1.92
C THR A 65 7.26 -5.84 -1.72
N LEU A 66 7.48 -6.73 -2.68
CA LEU A 66 8.59 -7.69 -2.62
C LEU A 66 9.95 -6.98 -2.64
N MET A 67 10.11 -5.95 -3.47
CA MET A 67 11.34 -5.12 -3.51
C MET A 67 11.63 -4.50 -2.13
N LEU A 68 10.61 -3.96 -1.44
CA LEU A 68 10.76 -3.43 -0.09
C LEU A 68 11.15 -4.52 0.92
N MET A 69 10.52 -5.71 0.84
CA MET A 69 10.87 -6.85 1.68
C MET A 69 12.33 -7.27 1.48
N LEU A 70 12.78 -7.38 0.23
CA LEU A 70 14.16 -7.74 -0.11
C LEU A 70 15.15 -6.68 0.38
N ASN A 71 14.85 -5.40 0.23
CA ASN A 71 15.71 -4.32 0.74
C ASN A 71 15.86 -4.36 2.26
N LEU A 72 14.77 -4.61 2.99
CA LEU A 72 14.82 -4.76 4.46
C LEU A 72 15.61 -6.02 4.86
N ALA A 73 15.36 -7.14 4.18
CA ALA A 73 16.02 -8.41 4.47
C ALA A 73 17.54 -8.39 4.22
N THR A 74 17.97 -7.68 3.18
CA THR A 74 19.38 -7.67 2.76
C THR A 74 20.14 -6.42 3.20
N SER A 75 19.47 -5.45 3.85
CA SER A 75 20.03 -4.14 4.17
C SER A 75 20.65 -3.42 2.94
N CYS A 76 20.07 -3.65 1.74
CA CYS A 76 20.66 -3.25 0.47
C CYS A 76 20.95 -1.74 0.39
N LEU A 77 20.01 -0.90 0.84
CA LEU A 77 20.21 0.57 0.83
C LEU A 77 21.31 1.03 1.80
N GLN A 78 21.53 0.30 2.90
CA GLN A 78 22.59 0.60 3.87
C GLN A 78 23.95 0.22 3.28
N TYR A 79 24.06 -0.97 2.66
CA TYR A 79 25.29 -1.40 1.99
C TYR A 79 25.63 -0.53 0.78
N ASP A 80 24.64 -0.13 -0.03
CA ASP A 80 24.89 0.80 -1.12
C ASP A 80 25.49 2.12 -0.63
N ARG A 81 24.92 2.70 0.45
CA ARG A 81 25.45 3.93 1.08
C ARG A 81 26.87 3.74 1.60
N ALA A 82 27.15 2.63 2.30
CA ALA A 82 28.48 2.34 2.80
C ALA A 82 29.52 2.23 1.68
N VAL A 83 29.17 1.57 0.60
CA VAL A 83 30.04 1.49 -0.62
C VAL A 83 30.28 2.88 -1.21
N GLN A 84 29.22 3.68 -1.40
CA GLN A 84 29.32 5.05 -1.95
C GLN A 84 30.16 5.98 -1.05
N GLN A 85 30.15 5.75 0.27
CA GLN A 85 30.98 6.49 1.25
C GLN A 85 32.42 5.98 1.34
N GLY A 86 32.78 4.95 0.58
CA GLY A 86 34.10 4.37 0.53
C GLY A 86 34.46 3.52 1.76
N GLU A 87 33.48 3.04 2.52
CA GLU A 87 33.70 2.17 3.67
C GLU A 87 34.31 0.84 3.26
N TRP A 88 33.85 0.27 2.16
CA TRP A 88 34.43 -0.97 1.64
C TRP A 88 35.91 -0.82 1.23
N ASN A 89 36.29 0.33 0.71
CA ASN A 89 37.70 0.60 0.34
C ASN A 89 38.62 0.62 1.56
N LYS A 90 38.09 0.87 2.76
CA LYS A 90 38.81 0.93 4.02
C LYS A 90 38.73 -0.37 4.82
N ALA A 91 37.89 -1.31 4.36
CA ALA A 91 37.69 -2.56 5.06
C ALA A 91 38.98 -3.42 5.07
N SER A 92 39.23 -4.06 6.20
CA SER A 92 40.32 -5.04 6.36
C SER A 92 39.96 -6.42 5.77
N GLN A 93 38.70 -6.64 5.47
CA GLN A 93 38.15 -7.88 4.93
C GLN A 93 37.64 -7.67 3.51
N PHE A 94 37.52 -8.76 2.75
CA PHE A 94 37.04 -8.68 1.36
C PHE A 94 35.57 -8.27 1.22
N CYS A 95 34.78 -8.36 2.28
CA CYS A 95 33.36 -8.00 2.31
C CYS A 95 33.04 -7.12 3.52
N LEU A 96 31.85 -6.47 3.50
CA LEU A 96 31.23 -5.81 4.62
C LEU A 96 30.08 -6.67 5.15
N LEU A 97 30.01 -6.89 6.47
CA LEU A 97 28.95 -7.63 7.14
C LEU A 97 28.43 -6.86 8.36
N ASP A 98 28.47 -5.53 8.29
CA ASP A 98 28.11 -4.62 9.39
C ASP A 98 26.59 -4.51 9.59
N TYR A 99 25.81 -4.79 8.55
CA TYR A 99 24.34 -4.77 8.59
C TYR A 99 23.79 -6.19 8.48
N PRO A 100 22.69 -6.49 9.19
CA PRO A 100 22.07 -7.81 9.13
C PRO A 100 21.61 -8.18 7.70
N ILE A 101 21.90 -9.39 7.29
CA ILE A 101 21.39 -9.99 6.05
C ILE A 101 20.64 -11.25 6.42
N ILE A 102 19.39 -11.33 6.06
CA ILE A 102 18.55 -12.51 6.28
C ILE A 102 17.97 -13.01 4.97
N GLU A 103 17.68 -14.30 4.90
CA GLU A 103 17.00 -14.94 3.77
C GLU A 103 15.48 -14.89 3.97
N LEU A 104 14.71 -14.77 2.89
CA LEU A 104 13.26 -14.91 2.92
C LEU A 104 12.83 -16.37 3.03
N SER A 105 13.63 -17.29 2.50
CA SER A 105 13.34 -18.72 2.52
C SER A 105 13.14 -19.22 3.95
N GLY A 106 12.07 -19.98 4.17
CA GLY A 106 11.68 -20.49 5.48
C GLY A 106 11.07 -19.47 6.44
N LYS A 107 11.01 -18.17 6.09
CA LYS A 107 10.35 -17.14 6.88
C LYS A 107 8.85 -17.14 6.67
N THR A 108 8.13 -16.54 7.60
CA THR A 108 6.68 -16.40 7.55
C THR A 108 6.28 -14.99 7.13
N LEU A 109 5.48 -14.89 6.07
CA LEU A 109 4.80 -13.66 5.67
C LEU A 109 3.36 -13.67 6.18
N GLY A 110 3.01 -12.76 7.08
CA GLY A 110 1.65 -12.48 7.50
C GLY A 110 1.00 -11.46 6.56
N ILE A 111 -0.19 -11.76 6.05
CA ILE A 111 -0.94 -10.87 5.14
C ILE A 111 -2.25 -10.47 5.80
N LEU A 112 -2.45 -9.15 5.94
CA LEU A 112 -3.72 -8.54 6.33
C LEU A 112 -4.39 -7.91 5.10
N GLY A 113 -5.52 -8.52 4.68
CA GLY A 113 -6.20 -8.19 3.42
C GLY A 113 -5.79 -9.12 2.28
N TYR A 114 -6.58 -10.17 2.05
CA TYR A 114 -6.28 -11.21 1.07
C TYR A 114 -7.16 -11.10 -0.19
N GLY A 115 -7.26 -9.87 -0.71
CA GLY A 115 -7.82 -9.57 -2.03
C GLY A 115 -6.80 -9.79 -3.14
N GLU A 116 -7.05 -9.21 -4.32
CA GLU A 116 -6.19 -9.36 -5.50
C GLU A 116 -4.71 -9.02 -5.21
N LEU A 117 -4.45 -7.91 -4.50
CA LEU A 117 -3.08 -7.49 -4.14
C LEU A 117 -2.42 -8.47 -3.17
N GLY A 118 -3.12 -8.83 -2.08
CA GLY A 118 -2.59 -9.76 -1.09
C GLY A 118 -2.26 -11.14 -1.68
N GLN A 119 -3.12 -11.65 -2.57
CA GLN A 119 -2.88 -12.91 -3.29
C GLN A 119 -1.68 -12.82 -4.24
N ALA A 120 -1.52 -11.70 -4.94
CA ALA A 120 -0.37 -11.49 -5.82
C ALA A 120 0.96 -11.45 -5.04
N VAL A 121 0.98 -10.78 -3.87
CA VAL A 121 2.15 -10.76 -2.98
C VAL A 121 2.43 -12.13 -2.39
N ALA A 122 1.39 -12.86 -1.94
CA ALA A 122 1.51 -14.22 -1.43
C ALA A 122 2.22 -15.15 -2.44
N LYS A 123 1.74 -15.13 -3.70
CA LYS A 123 2.34 -15.94 -4.77
C LYS A 123 3.82 -15.65 -5.00
N LEU A 124 4.24 -14.39 -4.91
CA LEU A 124 5.65 -14.03 -5.03
C LEU A 124 6.45 -14.49 -3.81
N ALA A 125 5.92 -14.33 -2.60
CA ALA A 125 6.57 -14.75 -1.36
C ALA A 125 6.76 -16.28 -1.32
N GLU A 126 5.75 -17.04 -1.74
CA GLU A 126 5.83 -18.49 -1.86
C GLU A 126 6.93 -18.94 -2.84
N ALA A 127 7.12 -18.21 -3.96
CA ALA A 127 8.19 -18.47 -4.91
C ALA A 127 9.59 -18.23 -4.31
N PHE A 128 9.69 -17.38 -3.25
CA PHE A 128 10.89 -17.19 -2.44
C PHE A 128 11.02 -18.18 -1.27
N GLY A 129 10.17 -19.21 -1.21
CA GLY A 129 10.20 -20.21 -0.16
C GLY A 129 9.65 -19.75 1.19
N MET A 130 8.85 -18.68 1.22
CA MET A 130 8.19 -18.23 2.44
C MET A 130 6.93 -19.03 2.74
N ARG A 131 6.61 -19.17 4.01
CA ARG A 131 5.29 -19.60 4.47
C ARG A 131 4.36 -18.41 4.54
N VAL A 132 3.20 -18.47 3.90
CA VAL A 132 2.19 -17.41 3.95
C VAL A 132 1.15 -17.71 5.03
N LEU A 133 0.87 -16.74 5.89
CA LEU A 133 -0.27 -16.73 6.81
C LEU A 133 -1.23 -15.61 6.42
N VAL A 134 -2.51 -15.93 6.33
CA VAL A 134 -3.56 -14.94 6.08
C VAL A 134 -4.29 -14.67 7.38
N GLY A 135 -4.32 -13.39 7.80
CA GLY A 135 -4.97 -12.98 9.04
C GLY A 135 -6.39 -12.48 8.83
N ASN A 136 -7.20 -12.68 9.85
CA ASN A 136 -8.46 -11.97 10.01
C ASN A 136 -8.20 -10.54 10.47
N LEU A 137 -9.00 -9.60 9.99
CA LEU A 137 -9.05 -8.26 10.59
C LEU A 137 -9.80 -8.36 11.94
N PRO A 138 -9.40 -7.57 12.95
CA PRO A 138 -10.18 -7.47 14.18
C PRO A 138 -11.64 -7.14 13.86
N ASN A 139 -12.59 -7.69 14.63
CA ASN A 139 -14.03 -7.50 14.47
C ASN A 139 -14.62 -7.95 13.11
N ARG A 140 -13.85 -8.58 12.25
CA ARG A 140 -14.29 -9.17 10.98
C ARG A 140 -13.82 -10.62 10.86
N PRO A 141 -14.39 -11.55 11.69
CA PRO A 141 -14.06 -12.95 11.56
C PRO A 141 -14.49 -13.44 10.16
N HIS A 142 -13.60 -14.12 9.50
CA HIS A 142 -13.88 -14.73 8.20
C HIS A 142 -14.28 -16.18 8.42
N ALA A 143 -15.26 -16.67 7.64
CA ALA A 143 -15.72 -18.06 7.71
C ALA A 143 -14.66 -19.10 7.27
N ASP A 144 -13.57 -18.63 6.61
CA ASP A 144 -12.47 -19.46 6.18
C ASP A 144 -11.59 -19.86 7.38
N SER A 145 -11.67 -21.11 7.76
CA SER A 145 -10.92 -21.69 8.89
C SER A 145 -9.39 -21.76 8.68
N THR A 146 -8.91 -21.45 7.48
CA THR A 146 -7.46 -21.40 7.19
C THR A 146 -6.82 -20.10 7.62
N ARG A 147 -7.62 -19.08 7.96
CA ARG A 147 -7.14 -17.79 8.45
C ARG A 147 -6.86 -17.83 9.94
N VAL A 148 -5.79 -17.16 10.34
CA VAL A 148 -5.42 -17.03 11.75
C VAL A 148 -5.98 -15.74 12.37
N GLY A 149 -6.05 -15.70 13.69
CA GLY A 149 -6.39 -14.48 14.43
C GLY A 149 -5.37 -13.35 14.17
N PHE A 150 -5.79 -12.09 14.37
CA PHE A 150 -4.92 -10.93 14.18
C PHE A 150 -3.65 -11.02 15.05
N ASP A 151 -3.82 -11.29 16.33
CA ASP A 151 -2.70 -11.38 17.28
C ASP A 151 -1.76 -12.55 16.96
N ASP A 152 -2.32 -13.70 16.58
CA ASP A 152 -1.56 -14.88 16.17
C ASP A 152 -0.75 -14.59 14.89
N LEU A 153 -1.31 -13.85 13.95
CA LEU A 153 -0.58 -13.44 12.75
C LEU A 153 0.62 -12.57 13.13
N LEU A 154 0.43 -11.55 13.98
CA LEU A 154 1.52 -10.66 14.40
C LEU A 154 2.63 -11.44 15.11
N ALA A 155 2.26 -12.34 16.03
CA ALA A 155 3.22 -13.12 16.82
C ALA A 155 4.02 -14.15 16.00
N GLN A 156 3.42 -14.70 14.92
CA GLN A 156 4.06 -15.74 14.12
C GLN A 156 4.84 -15.21 12.92
N SER A 157 4.58 -13.97 12.46
CA SER A 157 5.14 -13.43 11.22
C SER A 157 6.56 -12.89 11.42
N ASP A 158 7.42 -13.14 10.43
CA ASP A 158 8.71 -12.48 10.28
C ASP A 158 8.58 -11.23 9.43
N PHE A 159 7.61 -11.21 8.52
CA PHE A 159 7.18 -10.05 7.74
C PHE A 159 5.66 -9.93 7.84
N VAL A 160 5.17 -8.72 8.06
CA VAL A 160 3.72 -8.40 8.02
C VAL A 160 3.48 -7.44 6.87
N SER A 161 2.59 -7.78 5.95
CA SER A 161 2.25 -6.95 4.79
C SER A 161 0.76 -6.60 4.78
N LEU A 162 0.48 -5.30 4.61
CA LEU A 162 -0.86 -4.74 4.68
C LEU A 162 -1.43 -4.53 3.28
N HIS A 163 -2.62 -5.08 3.02
CA HIS A 163 -3.35 -5.00 1.75
C HIS A 163 -4.85 -4.78 1.94
N CYS A 164 -5.26 -4.38 3.16
CA CYS A 164 -6.64 -4.04 3.48
C CYS A 164 -6.94 -2.56 3.13
N PRO A 165 -8.21 -2.21 2.88
CA PRO A 165 -8.61 -0.82 2.73
C PRO A 165 -8.54 -0.07 4.07
N LEU A 166 -8.41 1.25 4.01
CA LEU A 166 -8.60 2.12 5.18
C LEU A 166 -10.10 2.32 5.41
N THR A 167 -10.55 1.91 6.58
CA THR A 167 -11.92 2.07 7.09
C THR A 167 -11.84 2.44 8.57
N ASP A 168 -12.95 2.72 9.20
CA ASP A 168 -12.96 2.98 10.66
C ASP A 168 -12.41 1.78 11.45
N ASP A 169 -12.66 0.54 11.01
CA ASP A 169 -12.15 -0.68 11.66
C ASP A 169 -10.65 -0.92 11.41
N THR A 170 -10.05 -0.30 10.43
CA THR A 170 -8.64 -0.51 10.06
C THR A 170 -7.78 0.74 10.27
N ARG A 171 -8.38 1.82 10.73
CA ARG A 171 -7.64 3.01 11.16
C ARG A 171 -6.81 2.68 12.39
N ASP A 172 -5.52 3.06 12.35
CA ASP A 172 -4.54 2.76 13.40
C ASP A 172 -4.54 1.28 13.82
N LEU A 173 -4.85 0.37 12.87
CA LEU A 173 -4.88 -1.07 13.11
C LEU A 173 -3.55 -1.60 13.65
N ILE A 174 -2.46 -1.04 13.16
CA ILE A 174 -1.11 -1.31 13.67
C ILE A 174 -0.70 -0.13 14.55
N ASP A 175 -1.02 -0.24 15.81
CA ASP A 175 -0.74 0.71 16.88
C ASP A 175 0.41 0.21 17.79
N ALA A 176 0.68 0.90 18.89
CA ALA A 176 1.72 0.53 19.85
C ALA A 176 1.50 -0.86 20.48
N GLU A 177 0.26 -1.27 20.69
CA GLU A 177 -0.04 -2.61 21.23
C GLU A 177 0.16 -3.70 20.18
N ALA A 178 -0.13 -3.41 18.92
CA ALA A 178 0.15 -4.31 17.81
C ALA A 178 1.66 -4.54 17.64
N PHE A 179 2.49 -3.49 17.72
CA PHE A 179 3.95 -3.63 17.65
C PHE A 179 4.51 -4.52 18.75
N LYS A 180 4.03 -4.43 19.97
CA LYS A 180 4.45 -5.29 21.09
C LYS A 180 4.14 -6.77 20.87
N LYS A 181 3.13 -7.10 20.04
CA LYS A 181 2.80 -8.48 19.68
C LYS A 181 3.65 -9.05 18.56
N MET A 182 4.33 -8.19 17.79
CA MET A 182 5.24 -8.61 16.72
C MET A 182 6.56 -9.16 17.28
N LYS A 183 7.24 -9.98 16.49
CA LYS A 183 8.61 -10.40 16.83
C LYS A 183 9.54 -9.18 16.75
N LYS A 184 10.52 -9.09 17.66
CA LYS A 184 11.56 -8.05 17.58
C LYS A 184 12.38 -8.10 16.29
N SER A 185 12.44 -9.27 15.66
CA SER A 185 13.08 -9.48 14.37
C SER A 185 12.15 -9.24 13.18
N ALA A 186 10.88 -8.89 13.40
CA ALA A 186 9.90 -8.74 12.33
C ALA A 186 10.03 -7.41 11.57
N PHE A 187 9.52 -7.43 10.34
CA PHE A 187 9.41 -6.26 9.47
C PHE A 187 7.95 -5.98 9.12
N LEU A 188 7.58 -4.70 9.07
CA LEU A 188 6.26 -4.25 8.63
C LEU A 188 6.34 -3.61 7.24
N ILE A 189 5.43 -3.99 6.32
CA ILE A 189 5.31 -3.40 4.99
C ILE A 189 3.89 -2.84 4.77
N ASN A 190 3.80 -1.57 4.41
CA ASN A 190 2.52 -0.92 4.08
C ASN A 190 2.55 -0.31 2.67
N CYS A 191 2.01 -1.02 1.70
CA CYS A 191 1.72 -0.51 0.35
C CYS A 191 0.20 -0.36 0.12
N ALA A 192 -0.59 -0.28 1.18
CA ALA A 192 -2.05 -0.17 1.10
C ALA A 192 -2.53 1.28 1.24
N ARG A 193 -2.64 1.77 2.47
CA ARG A 193 -3.08 3.14 2.78
C ARG A 193 -2.37 3.65 4.03
N GLY A 194 -2.04 4.94 4.01
CA GLY A 194 -1.69 5.66 5.24
C GLY A 194 -2.86 5.66 6.22
N GLY A 195 -2.58 5.83 7.53
CA GLY A 195 -3.59 5.75 8.57
C GLY A 195 -4.04 4.34 8.97
N ILE A 196 -3.59 3.27 8.28
CA ILE A 196 -3.72 1.88 8.78
C ILE A 196 -2.68 1.62 9.86
N VAL A 197 -1.53 2.25 9.74
CA VAL A 197 -0.44 2.23 10.73
C VAL A 197 -0.43 3.57 11.46
N ASN A 198 -0.40 3.53 12.79
CA ASN A 198 -0.14 4.73 13.58
C ASN A 198 1.32 5.14 13.41
N GLU A 199 1.57 6.25 12.72
CA GLU A 199 2.91 6.69 12.32
C GLU A 199 3.81 7.04 13.51
N ALA A 200 3.23 7.63 14.58
CA ALA A 200 3.99 7.93 15.79
C ALA A 200 4.40 6.64 16.51
N ALA A 201 3.47 5.70 16.66
CA ALA A 201 3.77 4.39 17.25
C ALA A 201 4.81 3.61 16.43
N LEU A 202 4.76 3.68 15.10
CA LEU A 202 5.78 3.07 14.22
C LEU A 202 7.16 3.70 14.45
N ALA A 203 7.24 5.03 14.51
CA ALA A 203 8.51 5.72 14.77
C ALA A 203 9.12 5.30 16.11
N ASP A 204 8.27 5.19 17.14
CA ASP A 204 8.73 4.79 18.48
C ASP A 204 9.11 3.30 18.53
N ALA A 205 8.33 2.41 17.92
CA ALA A 205 8.64 0.98 17.83
C ALA A 205 9.98 0.72 17.14
N LEU A 206 10.29 1.45 16.07
CA LEU A 206 11.57 1.36 15.36
C LEU A 206 12.74 1.90 16.20
N LYS A 207 12.56 3.02 16.90
CA LYS A 207 13.59 3.60 17.81
C LYS A 207 13.90 2.69 18.99
N GLN A 208 12.86 2.04 19.53
CA GLN A 208 12.98 1.16 20.71
C GLN A 208 13.39 -0.27 20.34
N GLY A 209 13.45 -0.60 19.04
CA GLY A 209 13.77 -1.95 18.58
C GLY A 209 12.68 -2.98 18.92
N GLU A 210 11.41 -2.55 18.97
CA GLU A 210 10.26 -3.45 19.10
C GLU A 210 10.06 -4.29 17.85
N ILE A 211 10.44 -3.74 16.68
CA ILE A 211 10.54 -4.45 15.40
C ILE A 211 11.88 -4.11 14.73
N ALA A 212 12.35 -4.99 13.85
CA ALA A 212 13.63 -4.84 13.16
C ALA A 212 13.63 -3.70 12.12
N GLY A 213 12.51 -3.49 11.44
CA GLY A 213 12.41 -2.43 10.44
C GLY A 213 11.02 -2.35 9.83
N ALA A 214 10.82 -1.32 9.02
CA ALA A 214 9.58 -1.13 8.29
C ALA A 214 9.80 -0.51 6.90
N ALA A 215 8.82 -0.72 6.02
CA ALA A 215 8.75 0.01 4.76
C ALA A 215 7.31 0.47 4.50
N THR A 216 7.16 1.70 4.05
CA THR A 216 5.84 2.24 3.67
C THR A 216 5.92 3.00 2.37
N ASP A 217 4.95 2.75 1.48
CA ASP A 217 4.75 3.54 0.26
C ASP A 217 3.71 4.65 0.45
N VAL A 218 3.09 4.70 1.63
CA VAL A 218 1.95 5.57 1.90
C VAL A 218 2.08 6.28 3.24
N LEU A 219 1.56 7.50 3.32
CA LEU A 219 1.48 8.29 4.55
C LEU A 219 0.03 8.70 4.83
N THR A 220 -0.25 9.06 6.07
CA THR A 220 -1.59 9.51 6.50
C THR A 220 -2.03 10.76 5.75
N VAL A 221 -1.09 11.68 5.50
CA VAL A 221 -1.30 12.89 4.69
C VAL A 221 -0.33 12.89 3.51
N GLU A 222 -0.86 12.94 2.30
CA GLU A 222 -0.11 12.91 1.04
C GLU A 222 -0.52 14.04 0.10
N PRO A 223 0.42 14.83 -0.41
CA PRO A 223 1.84 14.90 -0.03
C PRO A 223 2.01 15.51 1.38
N PRO A 224 3.06 15.14 2.11
CA PRO A 224 3.29 15.60 3.49
C PRO A 224 3.90 17.02 3.55
N LYS A 225 3.14 18.02 3.12
CA LYS A 225 3.59 19.43 3.00
C LYS A 225 3.95 20.06 4.34
N GLU A 226 3.24 19.67 5.40
CA GLU A 226 3.45 20.19 6.77
C GLU A 226 4.45 19.34 7.58
N GLY A 227 5.17 18.42 6.91
CA GLY A 227 6.05 17.45 7.56
C GLY A 227 5.33 16.13 7.89
N ASN A 228 6.11 15.18 8.38
CA ASN A 228 5.60 13.88 8.84
C ASN A 228 6.61 13.25 9.80
N VAL A 229 6.13 12.68 10.90
CA VAL A 229 6.95 12.10 11.98
C VAL A 229 7.92 11.04 11.49
N LEU A 230 7.55 10.22 10.49
CA LEU A 230 8.41 9.19 9.91
C LEU A 230 9.54 9.79 9.06
N LEU A 231 9.26 10.86 8.31
CA LEU A 231 10.28 11.55 7.51
C LEU A 231 11.28 12.29 8.39
N GLU A 232 10.81 12.91 9.48
CA GLU A 232 11.64 13.65 10.43
C GLU A 232 12.51 12.73 11.29
N ALA A 233 12.04 11.51 11.59
CA ALA A 233 12.73 10.54 12.41
C ALA A 233 14.05 10.04 11.81
N ARG A 234 14.21 10.06 10.47
CA ARG A 234 15.43 9.64 9.72
C ARG A 234 16.01 8.31 10.17
N LEU A 235 15.14 7.33 10.40
CA LEU A 235 15.52 6.04 10.95
C LEU A 235 16.22 5.16 9.86
N PRO A 236 17.35 4.53 10.18
CA PRO A 236 18.10 3.72 9.21
C PRO A 236 17.39 2.43 8.82
N ASN A 237 16.45 1.96 9.66
CA ASN A 237 15.64 0.75 9.47
C ASN A 237 14.21 1.06 8.96
N LEU A 238 14.01 2.25 8.38
CA LEU A 238 12.75 2.66 7.76
C LEU A 238 12.98 3.04 6.30
N ILE A 239 12.20 2.43 5.40
CA ILE A 239 12.16 2.78 3.98
C ILE A 239 10.83 3.45 3.69
N ILE A 240 10.86 4.64 3.07
CA ILE A 240 9.66 5.36 2.64
C ILE A 240 9.77 5.59 1.13
N THR A 241 8.73 5.22 0.39
CA THR A 241 8.58 5.53 -1.03
C THR A 241 7.35 6.43 -1.25
N PRO A 242 7.37 7.31 -2.27
CA PRO A 242 6.40 8.41 -2.37
C PRO A 242 5.10 8.01 -3.07
N HIS A 243 4.40 7.00 -2.58
CA HIS A 243 3.15 6.44 -3.13
C HIS A 243 3.30 6.07 -4.61
N SER A 244 4.40 5.40 -4.93
CA SER A 244 4.80 5.05 -6.30
C SER A 244 4.67 3.57 -6.65
N ALA A 245 4.24 2.73 -5.72
CA ALA A 245 4.13 1.28 -5.93
C ALA A 245 3.28 0.90 -7.16
N TRP A 246 2.25 1.69 -7.47
CA TRP A 246 1.36 1.49 -8.63
C TRP A 246 1.94 2.04 -9.95
N GLY A 247 3.00 2.86 -9.89
CA GLY A 247 3.39 3.82 -10.92
C GLY A 247 4.24 3.27 -12.06
N SER A 248 4.34 1.95 -12.27
CA SER A 248 5.09 1.38 -13.41
C SER A 248 4.53 1.84 -14.75
N VAL A 249 5.37 1.89 -15.78
CA VAL A 249 4.95 2.26 -17.14
C VAL A 249 3.77 1.38 -17.60
N ASP A 250 3.91 0.05 -17.37
CA ASP A 250 2.89 -0.92 -17.77
C ASP A 250 1.56 -0.73 -17.02
N ALA A 251 1.60 -0.45 -15.72
CA ALA A 251 0.41 -0.19 -14.93
C ALA A 251 -0.30 1.09 -15.39
N ARG A 252 0.46 2.16 -15.65
CA ARG A 252 -0.10 3.40 -16.18
C ARG A 252 -0.71 3.20 -17.57
N GLN A 253 -0.07 2.41 -18.43
CA GLN A 253 -0.62 2.08 -19.75
C GLN A 253 -1.95 1.30 -19.64
N ARG A 254 -2.00 0.29 -18.75
CA ARG A 254 -3.25 -0.45 -18.49
C ARG A 254 -4.35 0.45 -17.93
N MET A 255 -3.99 1.40 -17.06
CA MET A 255 -4.95 2.36 -16.51
C MET A 255 -5.54 3.26 -17.60
N VAL A 256 -4.71 3.82 -18.48
CA VAL A 256 -5.16 4.63 -19.61
C VAL A 256 -6.06 3.82 -20.53
N GLN A 257 -5.69 2.58 -20.84
CA GLN A 257 -6.52 1.69 -21.65
C GLN A 257 -7.91 1.47 -21.01
N GLN A 258 -7.98 1.26 -19.70
CA GLN A 258 -9.25 1.11 -19.00
C GLN A 258 -10.11 2.40 -19.01
N LEU A 259 -9.49 3.59 -18.95
CA LEU A 259 -10.24 4.84 -19.11
C LEU A 259 -10.90 4.93 -20.49
N VAL A 260 -10.18 4.55 -21.56
CA VAL A 260 -10.72 4.48 -22.93
C VAL A 260 -11.87 3.49 -23.01
N GLU A 261 -11.69 2.28 -22.48
CA GLU A 261 -12.74 1.25 -22.45
C GLU A 261 -13.98 1.72 -21.69
N ASN A 262 -13.82 2.36 -20.54
CA ASN A 262 -14.92 2.91 -19.75
C ASN A 262 -15.68 4.00 -20.52
N ALA A 263 -14.97 4.88 -21.23
CA ALA A 263 -15.58 5.93 -22.05
C ALA A 263 -16.39 5.33 -23.22
N GLN A 264 -15.81 4.37 -23.95
CA GLN A 264 -16.46 3.67 -25.05
C GLN A 264 -17.70 2.89 -24.60
N ALA A 265 -17.60 2.18 -23.48
CA ALA A 265 -18.72 1.45 -22.90
C ALA A 265 -19.87 2.38 -22.45
N PHE A 266 -19.53 3.55 -21.89
CA PHE A 266 -20.51 4.57 -21.56
C PHE A 266 -21.22 5.11 -22.81
N GLN A 267 -20.49 5.43 -23.88
CA GLN A 267 -21.07 5.86 -25.17
C GLN A 267 -22.00 4.81 -25.79
N ALA A 268 -21.69 3.54 -25.61
CA ALA A 268 -22.52 2.41 -26.05
C ALA A 268 -23.75 2.16 -25.14
N GLY A 269 -23.95 2.96 -24.08
CA GLY A 269 -25.05 2.78 -23.12
C GLY A 269 -24.86 1.60 -22.14
N GLN A 270 -23.68 1.01 -22.07
CA GLN A 270 -23.33 -0.13 -21.22
C GLN A 270 -22.09 0.16 -20.37
N PRO A 271 -22.15 1.09 -19.42
CA PRO A 271 -20.99 1.46 -18.62
C PRO A 271 -20.44 0.27 -17.84
N ILE A 272 -19.13 0.08 -17.91
CA ILE A 272 -18.37 -0.94 -17.18
C ILE A 272 -17.58 -0.32 -16.03
N ARG A 273 -17.17 -1.12 -15.04
CA ARG A 273 -16.45 -0.68 -13.83
C ARG A 273 -17.13 0.51 -13.14
N ARG A 274 -18.47 0.54 -13.20
CA ARG A 274 -19.30 1.55 -12.55
C ARG A 274 -19.27 1.35 -11.04
N VAL A 275 -19.17 2.47 -10.26
CA VAL A 275 -19.02 2.46 -8.80
C VAL A 275 -20.11 3.22 -8.03
N ASN A 276 -21.13 3.76 -8.74
CA ASN A 276 -22.26 4.47 -8.14
C ASN A 276 -23.65 4.02 -8.66
#